data_10bf00e1fbad65193a71f4d4dc8497ab
#
_entry.id   10bf00e1fbad65193a71f4d4dc8497ab
#
_cell.length_a   1.000
_cell.length_b   1.000
_cell.length_c   1.000
_cell.angle_alpha   90.00
_cell.angle_beta   90.00
_cell.angle_gamma   90.00
#
_symmetry.space_group_name_H-M   'P 1'
#
loop_
_entity.id
_entity.type
_entity.pdbx_description
1 polymer ?
#
loop_
_entity_poly.entity_id
_entity_poly.type
_entity_poly.pdbx_seq_one_letter_code
_entity_poly.pdbx_strand_id
1 'polypeptide(L)'
;SDLFTDFGQQRDAEPFFSRRIGIATDLDGNTIENKIIRGFRLSGKINDKLRIGLLNVLTEEDKANGIPQNNSTLFTIRNKVFARSNYAFFFINRENTKNYDFVENQKKYNRVFGFEYNLASENGEWSGRTFIHKSITPEKNDKNASFGMRLSKNTRKHYISMGGSYVGDDFRSDLGYYRRYGFIKLTPFYQYRIYPKNSTTVLNYALQHYSAYVFRPNKKESFEGRWNISSFEIKYLNQSEFEIKQNIKRDYLYYDFDPTRTEGAIPLPANNFYSYTDYEIAYSTPDKNLFSVRSKVNFGDFFNGTKFSINNELNFRVQPYFNTSLKINYDSIELPEPYPSRDIWLISPKFQFTFNKKTFWTTYVQYTNQSKNLGINSRLQWRFAPLSDLYLVYNDNYFTTGSIEPQFRSINLKLTYWINI
;
A
#
# COMPACT_ATOMS: atom_id res chain seq x y z
N SER A 1 -10.85 -12.49 4.16
CA SER A 1 -10.73 -11.30 3.29
C SER A 1 -11.82 -10.32 3.64
N ASP A 2 -11.50 -9.05 3.70
CA ASP A 2 -12.47 -8.01 3.91
C ASP A 2 -13.42 -7.95 2.68
N LEU A 3 -14.73 -7.92 2.94
CA LEU A 3 -15.75 -7.92 1.89
C LEU A 3 -15.74 -6.63 1.05
N PHE A 4 -15.17 -5.55 1.58
CA PHE A 4 -15.19 -4.22 0.98
C PHE A 4 -13.87 -3.81 0.30
N THR A 5 -12.73 -4.37 0.69
CA THR A 5 -11.41 -3.88 0.27
C THR A 5 -10.61 -4.84 -0.60
N ASP A 6 -11.07 -6.08 -0.80
CA ASP A 6 -10.36 -7.10 -1.58
C ASP A 6 -10.85 -7.13 -3.02
N PHE A 7 -10.68 -6.01 -3.75
CA PHE A 7 -11.03 -5.87 -5.15
C PHE A 7 -9.84 -5.40 -5.98
N GLY A 8 -9.83 -5.78 -7.27
CA GLY A 8 -8.83 -5.35 -8.23
C GLY A 8 -7.45 -5.94 -8.00
N GLN A 9 -6.43 -5.15 -8.29
CA GLN A 9 -5.04 -5.50 -8.11
C GLN A 9 -4.38 -4.49 -7.18
N GLN A 10 -3.89 -4.95 -6.04
CA GLN A 10 -3.20 -4.09 -5.07
C GLN A 10 -2.11 -3.24 -5.73
N ARG A 11 -2.03 -1.96 -5.33
CA ARG A 11 -1.11 -0.92 -5.79
C ARG A 11 -1.32 -0.41 -7.23
N ASP A 12 -2.01 -1.11 -8.09
CA ASP A 12 -2.22 -0.70 -9.48
C ASP A 12 -3.67 -0.30 -9.76
N ALA A 13 -4.65 -1.01 -9.17
CA ALA A 13 -6.07 -0.83 -9.46
C ALA A 13 -6.93 -1.26 -8.25
N GLU A 14 -7.05 -0.40 -7.27
CA GLU A 14 -7.90 -0.61 -6.09
C GLU A 14 -9.16 0.28 -6.21
N PRO A 15 -10.31 -0.27 -6.61
CA PRO A 15 -11.51 0.53 -6.87
C PRO A 15 -12.13 1.13 -5.61
N PHE A 16 -11.82 0.57 -4.43
CA PHE A 16 -12.23 1.12 -3.14
C PHE A 16 -11.07 1.12 -2.14
N PHE A 17 -10.83 2.29 -1.56
CA PHE A 17 -9.84 2.52 -0.53
C PHE A 17 -10.45 3.39 0.57
N SER A 18 -10.77 2.80 1.71
CA SER A 18 -11.57 3.45 2.77
C SER A 18 -10.99 4.77 3.30
N ARG A 19 -9.66 4.97 3.21
CA ARG A 19 -9.00 6.22 3.62
C ARG A 19 -9.32 7.41 2.70
N ARG A 20 -9.94 7.17 1.53
CA ARG A 20 -10.46 8.26 0.66
C ARG A 20 -11.71 8.90 1.24
N ILE A 21 -12.43 8.20 2.10
CA ILE A 21 -13.57 8.76 2.82
C ILE A 21 -13.02 9.57 4.00
N GLY A 22 -13.50 10.80 4.16
CA GLY A 22 -13.04 11.69 5.23
C GLY A 22 -11.82 12.56 4.89
N ILE A 23 -11.39 12.53 3.61
CA ILE A 23 -10.41 13.48 3.07
C ILE A 23 -10.96 14.15 1.82
N ALA A 24 -10.56 15.40 1.59
CA ALA A 24 -10.89 16.17 0.40
C ALA A 24 -9.67 16.99 -0.06
N THR A 25 -9.77 17.60 -1.23
CA THR A 25 -8.77 18.53 -1.75
C THR A 25 -9.40 19.91 -1.73
N ASP A 26 -8.74 20.89 -1.12
CA ASP A 26 -9.17 22.28 -1.08
C ASP A 26 -8.94 23.01 -2.42
N LEU A 27 -9.27 24.31 -2.47
CA LEU A 27 -9.10 25.13 -3.67
C LEU A 27 -7.63 25.35 -4.05
N ASP A 28 -6.70 25.23 -3.09
CA ASP A 28 -5.26 25.37 -3.29
C ASP A 28 -4.58 24.03 -3.67
N GLY A 29 -5.36 22.94 -3.74
CA GLY A 29 -4.85 21.61 -4.06
C GLY A 29 -4.31 20.83 -2.87
N ASN A 30 -4.43 21.34 -1.64
CA ASN A 30 -3.99 20.65 -0.44
C ASN A 30 -4.99 19.57 -0.02
N THR A 31 -4.47 18.47 0.53
CA THR A 31 -5.31 17.44 1.13
C THR A 31 -5.69 17.84 2.55
N ILE A 32 -6.98 17.97 2.81
CA ILE A 32 -7.54 18.35 4.10
C ILE A 32 -8.54 17.32 4.59
N GLU A 33 -8.84 17.36 5.89
CA GLU A 33 -9.86 16.52 6.50
C GLU A 33 -11.26 16.94 6.03
N ASN A 34 -12.10 15.97 5.63
CA ASN A 34 -13.51 16.17 5.36
C ASN A 34 -14.34 15.37 6.37
N LYS A 35 -15.00 16.05 7.26
CA LYS A 35 -15.71 15.47 8.40
C LYS A 35 -16.85 14.54 7.95
N ILE A 36 -16.92 13.37 8.58
CA ILE A 36 -18.01 12.41 8.39
C ILE A 36 -19.16 12.79 9.33
N ILE A 37 -20.33 13.09 8.76
CA ILE A 37 -21.54 13.39 9.50
C ILE A 37 -22.15 12.11 10.07
N ARG A 38 -22.29 11.09 9.20
CA ARG A 38 -22.87 9.79 9.56
C ARG A 38 -22.45 8.71 8.58
N GLY A 39 -22.51 7.48 9.02
CA GLY A 39 -22.31 6.31 8.15
C GLY A 39 -22.92 5.07 8.78
N PHE A 40 -23.23 4.10 7.95
CA PHE A 40 -23.63 2.78 8.40
C PHE A 40 -22.94 1.71 7.57
N ARG A 41 -22.74 0.57 8.18
CA ARG A 41 -22.15 -0.61 7.53
C ARG A 41 -22.97 -1.84 7.90
N LEU A 42 -23.42 -2.56 6.87
CA LEU A 42 -24.04 -3.87 7.01
C LEU A 42 -23.18 -4.88 6.26
N SER A 43 -22.86 -5.99 6.88
CA SER A 43 -22.14 -7.08 6.19
C SER A 43 -22.46 -8.41 6.85
N GLY A 44 -22.68 -9.43 6.03
CA GLY A 44 -23.04 -10.75 6.54
C GLY A 44 -23.03 -11.84 5.52
N LYS A 45 -23.31 -13.05 6.00
CA LYS A 45 -23.59 -14.22 5.18
C LYS A 45 -25.11 -14.39 5.08
N ILE A 46 -25.61 -14.53 3.87
CA ILE A 46 -27.01 -14.93 3.63
C ILE A 46 -27.14 -16.43 3.75
N ASN A 47 -26.11 -17.15 3.28
CA ASN A 47 -25.96 -18.60 3.42
C ASN A 47 -24.47 -18.97 3.33
N ASP A 48 -24.11 -20.25 3.28
CA ASP A 48 -22.73 -20.74 3.27
C ASP A 48 -21.93 -20.31 2.04
N LYS A 49 -22.60 -19.92 0.96
CA LYS A 49 -21.98 -19.52 -0.31
C LYS A 49 -22.04 -18.01 -0.53
N LEU A 50 -23.12 -17.35 -0.10
CA LEU A 50 -23.43 -15.96 -0.46
C LEU A 50 -23.13 -15.01 0.71
N ARG A 51 -22.31 -14.00 0.44
CA ARG A 51 -22.03 -12.88 1.34
C ARG A 51 -22.41 -11.56 0.67
N ILE A 52 -22.98 -10.67 1.44
CA ILE A 52 -23.33 -9.31 0.99
C ILE A 52 -22.72 -8.26 1.91
N GLY A 53 -22.50 -7.08 1.39
CA GLY A 53 -22.03 -5.93 2.14
C GLY A 53 -22.61 -4.63 1.59
N LEU A 54 -22.96 -3.74 2.49
CA LEU A 54 -23.41 -2.38 2.20
C LEU A 54 -22.72 -1.42 3.15
N LEU A 55 -22.09 -0.40 2.59
CA LEU A 55 -21.51 0.73 3.32
C LEU A 55 -22.08 2.02 2.74
N ASN A 56 -22.54 2.93 3.58
CA ASN A 56 -22.92 4.27 3.17
C ASN A 56 -22.34 5.28 4.14
N VAL A 57 -21.79 6.38 3.62
CA VAL A 57 -21.18 7.46 4.40
C VAL A 57 -21.57 8.80 3.81
N LEU A 58 -21.97 9.73 4.67
CA LEU A 58 -22.25 11.12 4.34
C LEU A 58 -21.16 12.00 4.95
N THR A 59 -20.50 12.82 4.13
CA THR A 59 -19.49 13.79 4.56
C THR A 59 -20.06 15.20 4.63
N GLU A 60 -19.39 16.09 5.36
CA GLU A 60 -19.81 17.48 5.54
C GLU A 60 -19.48 18.34 4.31
N GLU A 61 -20.29 19.38 4.10
CA GLU A 61 -20.03 20.46 3.16
C GLU A 61 -19.06 21.47 3.79
N ASP A 62 -18.04 21.87 3.04
CA ASP A 62 -17.16 22.99 3.41
C ASP A 62 -17.01 23.95 2.21
N LYS A 63 -17.91 24.93 2.14
CA LYS A 63 -17.95 25.91 1.05
C LYS A 63 -16.72 26.79 0.97
N ALA A 64 -16.12 27.10 2.13
CA ALA A 64 -14.96 27.98 2.19
C ALA A 64 -13.76 27.34 1.46
N ASN A 65 -13.65 26.01 1.53
CA ASN A 65 -12.63 25.23 0.88
C ASN A 65 -13.09 24.57 -0.45
N GLY A 66 -14.30 24.92 -0.94
CA GLY A 66 -14.83 24.37 -2.20
C GLY A 66 -15.21 22.89 -2.14
N ILE A 67 -15.56 22.37 -0.95
CA ILE A 67 -15.86 20.97 -0.74
C ILE A 67 -17.38 20.75 -0.65
N PRO A 68 -17.96 19.98 -1.60
CA PRO A 68 -19.38 19.64 -1.55
C PRO A 68 -19.66 18.55 -0.52
N GLN A 69 -20.90 18.53 0.00
CA GLN A 69 -21.39 17.37 0.75
C GLN A 69 -21.53 16.18 -0.19
N ASN A 70 -20.92 15.05 0.19
CA ASN A 70 -20.94 13.83 -0.62
C ASN A 70 -21.63 12.69 0.09
N ASN A 71 -22.44 11.94 -0.67
CA ASN A 71 -22.95 10.63 -0.28
C ASN A 71 -22.15 9.55 -1.00
N SER A 72 -21.50 8.70 -0.23
CA SER A 72 -20.64 7.61 -0.70
C SER A 72 -21.26 6.26 -0.33
N THR A 73 -21.55 5.44 -1.33
CA THR A 73 -22.15 4.12 -1.14
C THR A 73 -21.27 3.05 -1.78
N LEU A 74 -21.05 1.95 -1.08
CA LEU A 74 -20.45 0.73 -1.62
C LEU A 74 -21.38 -0.44 -1.33
N PHE A 75 -21.81 -1.11 -2.37
CA PHE A 75 -22.54 -2.38 -2.31
C PHE A 75 -21.68 -3.49 -2.89
N THR A 76 -21.68 -4.68 -2.28
CA THR A 76 -20.90 -5.84 -2.73
C THR A 76 -21.64 -7.14 -2.49
N ILE A 77 -21.50 -8.04 -3.46
CA ILE A 77 -21.96 -9.42 -3.39
C ILE A 77 -20.77 -10.32 -3.71
N ARG A 78 -20.56 -11.35 -2.90
CA ARG A 78 -19.56 -12.40 -3.17
C ARG A 78 -20.21 -13.76 -3.01
N ASN A 79 -20.11 -14.58 -4.05
CA ASN A 79 -20.67 -15.93 -4.03
C ASN A 79 -19.58 -16.98 -4.31
N LYS A 80 -19.54 -18.01 -3.47
CA LYS A 80 -18.65 -19.15 -3.67
C LYS A 80 -19.19 -20.04 -4.79
N VAL A 81 -18.28 -20.49 -5.64
CA VAL A 81 -18.55 -21.43 -6.72
C VAL A 81 -17.48 -22.50 -6.74
N PHE A 82 -17.81 -23.67 -7.22
CA PHE A 82 -16.93 -24.84 -7.17
C PHE A 82 -16.42 -25.13 -5.74
N ALA A 83 -15.30 -25.82 -5.60
CA ALA A 83 -14.75 -26.17 -4.29
C ALA A 83 -14.26 -24.96 -3.50
N ARG A 84 -13.51 -24.04 -4.15
CA ARG A 84 -12.78 -22.95 -3.48
C ARG A 84 -12.84 -21.60 -4.19
N SER A 85 -13.35 -21.54 -5.41
CA SER A 85 -13.45 -20.33 -6.21
C SER A 85 -14.61 -19.44 -5.77
N ASN A 86 -14.62 -18.19 -6.19
CA ASN A 86 -15.75 -17.28 -6.00
C ASN A 86 -15.79 -16.23 -7.10
N TYR A 87 -16.98 -15.69 -7.33
CA TYR A 87 -17.13 -14.45 -8.05
C TYR A 87 -17.65 -13.35 -7.12
N ALA A 88 -17.32 -12.12 -7.45
CA ALA A 88 -17.75 -10.95 -6.72
C ALA A 88 -18.28 -9.90 -7.70
N PHE A 89 -19.31 -9.20 -7.29
CA PHE A 89 -19.79 -7.99 -7.93
C PHE A 89 -19.77 -6.87 -6.91
N PHE A 90 -19.40 -5.65 -7.34
CA PHE A 90 -19.54 -4.46 -6.52
C PHE A 90 -20.07 -3.27 -7.31
N PHE A 91 -20.69 -2.36 -6.59
CA PHE A 91 -21.11 -1.06 -7.05
C PHE A 91 -20.64 0.00 -6.05
N ILE A 92 -19.91 0.98 -6.53
CA ILE A 92 -19.44 2.13 -5.78
C ILE A 92 -20.11 3.36 -6.35
N ASN A 93 -20.70 4.19 -5.52
CA ASN A 93 -21.27 5.47 -5.90
C ASN A 93 -20.74 6.54 -4.94
N ARG A 94 -20.22 7.61 -5.48
CA ARG A 94 -19.93 8.86 -4.77
C ARG A 94 -20.64 9.95 -5.54
N GLU A 95 -21.52 10.70 -4.88
CA GLU A 95 -22.26 11.79 -5.51
C GLU A 95 -22.48 12.96 -4.54
N ASN A 96 -22.54 14.15 -5.08
CA ASN A 96 -22.90 15.33 -4.33
C ASN A 96 -24.39 15.27 -3.97
N THR A 97 -24.74 15.67 -2.74
CA THR A 97 -26.13 15.59 -2.26
C THR A 97 -27.06 16.64 -2.89
N LYS A 98 -26.49 17.68 -3.50
CA LYS A 98 -27.20 18.73 -4.25
C LYS A 98 -26.28 19.30 -5.34
N ASN A 99 -26.82 20.14 -6.21
CA ASN A 99 -26.02 20.90 -7.16
C ASN A 99 -25.31 22.05 -6.44
N TYR A 100 -24.04 22.22 -6.77
CA TYR A 100 -23.18 23.29 -6.26
C TYR A 100 -22.59 24.06 -7.44
N ASP A 101 -22.69 25.39 -7.42
CA ASP A 101 -22.19 26.25 -8.49
C ASP A 101 -20.66 26.27 -8.57
N PHE A 102 -19.98 25.97 -7.45
CA PHE A 102 -18.52 25.87 -7.36
C PHE A 102 -17.96 24.49 -7.72
N VAL A 103 -18.80 23.50 -8.06
CA VAL A 103 -18.35 22.16 -8.42
C VAL A 103 -18.45 21.95 -9.93
N GLU A 104 -17.32 21.61 -10.55
CA GLU A 104 -17.27 21.23 -11.95
C GLU A 104 -18.21 20.07 -12.27
N ASN A 105 -18.83 20.10 -13.47
CA ASN A 105 -19.80 19.09 -13.85
C ASN A 105 -19.27 17.66 -13.73
N GLN A 106 -18.04 17.41 -14.16
CA GLN A 106 -17.39 16.10 -14.10
C GLN A 106 -17.18 15.56 -12.65
N LYS A 107 -17.23 16.43 -11.65
CA LYS A 107 -17.05 16.07 -10.24
C LYS A 107 -18.37 15.85 -9.48
N LYS A 108 -19.53 15.96 -10.15
CA LYS A 108 -20.84 15.80 -9.49
C LYS A 108 -21.08 14.41 -8.97
N TYR A 109 -20.70 13.40 -9.76
CA TYR A 109 -20.73 12.00 -9.31
C TYR A 109 -19.63 11.17 -9.97
N ASN A 110 -19.29 10.07 -9.30
CA ASN A 110 -18.49 8.99 -9.84
C ASN A 110 -19.11 7.64 -9.43
N ARG A 111 -19.38 6.79 -10.39
CA ARG A 111 -19.96 5.45 -10.20
C ARG A 111 -19.02 4.42 -10.79
N VAL A 112 -18.71 3.37 -10.02
CA VAL A 112 -17.85 2.29 -10.48
C VAL A 112 -18.56 0.95 -10.26
N PHE A 113 -18.64 0.18 -11.36
CA PHE A 113 -19.13 -1.19 -11.34
C PHE A 113 -17.95 -2.14 -11.52
N GLY A 114 -17.94 -3.23 -10.81
CA GLY A 114 -16.94 -4.26 -10.97
C GLY A 114 -17.48 -5.66 -10.88
N PHE A 115 -16.94 -6.52 -11.73
CA PHE A 115 -17.10 -7.96 -11.65
C PHE A 115 -15.73 -8.60 -11.54
N GLU A 116 -15.59 -9.57 -10.65
CA GLU A 116 -14.35 -10.30 -10.41
C GLU A 116 -14.61 -11.78 -10.27
N TYR A 117 -13.67 -12.57 -10.78
CA TYR A 117 -13.61 -14.01 -10.57
C TYR A 117 -12.30 -14.38 -9.91
N ASN A 118 -12.38 -15.04 -8.76
CA ASN A 118 -11.23 -15.55 -8.02
C ASN A 118 -11.18 -17.07 -8.16
N LEU A 119 -10.21 -17.55 -8.91
CA LEU A 119 -9.93 -18.97 -9.09
C LEU A 119 -9.15 -19.52 -7.91
N ALA A 120 -9.58 -20.64 -7.38
CA ALA A 120 -8.79 -21.50 -6.50
C ALA A 120 -9.16 -22.95 -6.77
N SER A 121 -8.20 -23.74 -7.26
CA SER A 121 -8.40 -25.16 -7.53
C SER A 121 -8.56 -25.95 -6.23
N GLU A 122 -9.20 -27.10 -6.31
CA GLU A 122 -9.43 -27.98 -5.16
C GLU A 122 -8.12 -28.42 -4.49
N ASN A 123 -7.13 -28.83 -5.29
CA ASN A 123 -5.80 -29.22 -4.81
C ASN A 123 -4.91 -28.03 -4.38
N GLY A 124 -5.35 -26.79 -4.57
CA GLY A 124 -4.61 -25.57 -4.19
C GLY A 124 -3.44 -25.22 -5.09
N GLU A 125 -3.16 -25.96 -6.17
CA GLU A 125 -2.07 -25.66 -7.06
C GLU A 125 -2.35 -24.44 -7.96
N TRP A 126 -3.57 -24.29 -8.45
CA TRP A 126 -3.96 -23.18 -9.31
C TRP A 126 -4.70 -22.11 -8.51
N SER A 127 -4.29 -20.87 -8.69
CA SER A 127 -4.99 -19.70 -8.19
C SER A 127 -4.94 -18.57 -9.21
N GLY A 128 -5.93 -17.69 -9.16
CA GLY A 128 -5.96 -16.57 -10.07
C GLY A 128 -7.04 -15.56 -9.70
N ARG A 129 -6.97 -14.41 -10.35
CA ARG A 129 -8.00 -13.37 -10.29
C ARG A 129 -8.14 -12.77 -11.68
N THR A 130 -9.38 -12.61 -12.10
CA THR A 130 -9.74 -11.81 -13.29
C THR A 130 -10.76 -10.78 -12.86
N PHE A 131 -10.60 -9.55 -13.32
CA PHE A 131 -11.54 -8.48 -13.01
C PHE A 131 -11.78 -7.57 -14.23
N ILE A 132 -12.97 -6.99 -14.25
CA ILE A 132 -13.36 -5.88 -15.12
C ILE A 132 -14.10 -4.84 -14.30
N HIS A 133 -13.66 -3.60 -14.39
CA HIS A 133 -14.29 -2.45 -13.75
C HIS A 133 -14.63 -1.40 -14.79
N LYS A 134 -15.74 -0.72 -14.61
CA LYS A 134 -16.20 0.38 -15.47
C LYS A 134 -16.54 1.56 -14.61
N SER A 135 -16.02 2.75 -14.93
CA SER A 135 -16.36 4.00 -14.27
C SER A 135 -17.31 4.83 -15.11
N ILE A 136 -18.23 5.54 -14.46
CA ILE A 136 -19.20 6.45 -15.08
C ILE A 136 -19.13 7.77 -14.32
N THR A 137 -18.95 8.85 -15.08
CA THR A 137 -18.96 10.24 -14.62
C THR A 137 -19.98 11.03 -15.45
N PRO A 138 -20.33 12.27 -15.08
CA PRO A 138 -21.24 13.11 -15.87
C PRO A 138 -20.81 13.35 -17.31
N GLU A 139 -19.50 13.33 -17.57
CA GLU A 139 -18.96 13.46 -18.91
C GLU A 139 -18.82 12.09 -19.57
N LYS A 140 -19.13 12.05 -20.86
CA LYS A 140 -19.02 10.83 -21.66
C LYS A 140 -17.56 10.56 -21.98
N ASN A 141 -17.03 9.44 -21.49
CA ASN A 141 -15.64 9.04 -21.67
C ASN A 141 -15.59 7.60 -22.23
N ASP A 142 -14.75 7.37 -23.22
CA ASP A 142 -14.68 6.09 -23.91
C ASP A 142 -13.66 5.12 -23.24
N LYS A 143 -12.56 5.65 -22.70
CA LYS A 143 -11.46 4.88 -22.07
C LYS A 143 -11.63 4.76 -20.56
N ASN A 144 -12.84 4.49 -20.09
CA ASN A 144 -13.23 4.46 -18.67
C ASN A 144 -13.37 3.05 -18.10
N ALA A 145 -12.61 2.10 -18.65
CA ALA A 145 -12.56 0.72 -18.16
C ALA A 145 -11.18 0.39 -17.54
N SER A 146 -11.19 -0.52 -16.57
CA SER A 146 -10.00 -1.17 -16.05
C SER A 146 -10.24 -2.67 -16.02
N PHE A 147 -9.26 -3.45 -16.45
CA PHE A 147 -9.34 -4.91 -16.38
C PHE A 147 -7.98 -5.51 -16.04
N GLY A 148 -7.98 -6.70 -15.49
CA GLY A 148 -6.77 -7.43 -15.21
C GLY A 148 -7.01 -8.91 -15.03
N MET A 149 -5.92 -9.65 -15.18
CA MET A 149 -5.89 -11.08 -14.96
C MET A 149 -4.56 -11.46 -14.32
N ARG A 150 -4.63 -12.38 -13.39
CA ARG A 150 -3.46 -13.12 -12.88
C ARG A 150 -3.82 -14.59 -12.81
N LEU A 151 -2.95 -15.44 -13.31
CA LEU A 151 -3.03 -16.87 -13.18
C LEU A 151 -1.70 -17.39 -12.62
N SER A 152 -1.77 -18.25 -11.62
CA SER A 152 -0.60 -18.80 -10.94
C SER A 152 -0.75 -20.31 -10.75
N LYS A 153 0.34 -21.03 -10.95
CA LYS A 153 0.49 -22.44 -10.58
C LYS A 153 1.58 -22.57 -9.54
N ASN A 154 1.26 -23.16 -8.40
CA ASN A 154 2.19 -23.36 -7.29
C ASN A 154 2.27 -24.85 -6.95
N THR A 155 3.37 -25.47 -7.27
CA THR A 155 3.70 -26.85 -6.89
C THR A 155 4.81 -26.85 -5.85
N ARG A 156 5.22 -28.00 -5.36
CA ARG A 156 6.33 -28.07 -4.39
C ARG A 156 7.62 -27.42 -4.93
N LYS A 157 7.95 -27.66 -6.22
CA LYS A 157 9.22 -27.18 -6.82
C LYS A 157 9.06 -25.91 -7.64
N HIS A 158 7.92 -25.69 -8.26
CA HIS A 158 7.72 -24.60 -9.21
C HIS A 158 6.60 -23.68 -8.78
N TYR A 159 6.84 -22.38 -8.84
CA TYR A 159 5.80 -21.38 -8.83
C TYR A 159 5.91 -20.53 -10.09
N ILE A 160 4.86 -20.55 -10.88
CA ILE A 160 4.75 -19.78 -12.14
C ILE A 160 3.55 -18.86 -11.97
N SER A 161 3.71 -17.59 -12.33
CA SER A 161 2.61 -16.63 -12.33
C SER A 161 2.72 -15.73 -13.56
N MET A 162 1.60 -15.52 -14.23
CA MET A 162 1.46 -14.52 -15.29
C MET A 162 0.35 -13.55 -14.88
N GLY A 163 0.70 -12.26 -14.80
CA GLY A 163 -0.24 -11.19 -14.51
C GLY A 163 -0.25 -10.16 -15.63
N GLY A 164 -1.41 -9.51 -15.80
CA GLY A 164 -1.57 -8.37 -16.69
C GLY A 164 -2.68 -7.47 -16.19
N SER A 165 -2.56 -6.17 -16.42
CA SER A 165 -3.57 -5.18 -16.11
C SER A 165 -3.58 -4.04 -17.12
N TYR A 166 -4.75 -3.51 -17.35
CA TYR A 166 -5.03 -2.30 -18.13
C TYR A 166 -5.86 -1.35 -17.30
N VAL A 167 -5.51 -0.09 -17.33
CA VAL A 167 -6.35 1.00 -16.80
C VAL A 167 -6.44 2.07 -17.87
N GLY A 168 -7.67 2.38 -18.29
CA GLY A 168 -7.92 3.40 -19.30
C GLY A 168 -7.57 4.81 -18.82
N ASP A 169 -7.32 5.73 -19.76
CA ASP A 169 -6.99 7.13 -19.45
C ASP A 169 -8.10 7.85 -18.69
N ASP A 170 -9.36 7.54 -19.04
CA ASP A 170 -10.56 8.19 -18.50
C ASP A 170 -11.18 7.38 -17.34
N PHE A 171 -10.55 6.27 -16.94
CA PHE A 171 -11.03 5.53 -15.79
C PHE A 171 -10.85 6.38 -14.54
N ARG A 172 -11.89 6.48 -13.71
CA ARG A 172 -11.88 7.25 -12.49
C ARG A 172 -12.58 6.49 -11.36
N SER A 173 -11.95 6.44 -10.20
CA SER A 173 -12.59 5.96 -8.96
C SER A 173 -12.22 6.90 -7.81
N ASP A 174 -13.16 7.78 -7.44
CA ASP A 174 -12.94 8.80 -6.42
C ASP A 174 -12.73 8.18 -5.03
N LEU A 175 -13.35 7.05 -4.77
CA LEU A 175 -13.19 6.27 -3.54
C LEU A 175 -12.10 5.20 -3.65
N GLY A 176 -11.36 5.16 -4.76
CA GLY A 176 -10.32 4.18 -5.03
C GLY A 176 -8.91 4.73 -4.90
N TYR A 177 -7.93 3.84 -5.11
CA TYR A 177 -6.53 4.19 -5.19
C TYR A 177 -5.92 3.63 -6.48
N TYR A 178 -5.57 4.53 -7.38
CA TYR A 178 -4.91 4.26 -8.66
C TYR A 178 -3.66 5.14 -8.75
N ARG A 179 -2.50 4.52 -8.87
CA ARG A 179 -1.23 5.25 -8.97
C ARG A 179 -1.07 5.96 -10.30
N ARG A 180 -1.67 5.41 -11.36
CA ARG A 180 -1.59 5.90 -12.74
C ARG A 180 -2.78 5.44 -13.56
N TYR A 181 -3.04 6.14 -14.65
CA TYR A 181 -4.06 5.84 -15.64
C TYR A 181 -3.42 5.73 -17.03
N GLY A 182 -4.10 5.16 -18.02
CA GLY A 182 -3.64 5.05 -19.40
C GLY A 182 -2.45 4.11 -19.56
N PHE A 183 -2.46 2.93 -18.91
CA PHE A 183 -1.34 2.00 -18.99
C PHE A 183 -1.78 0.54 -19.19
N ILE A 184 -0.86 -0.23 -19.77
CA ILE A 184 -0.88 -1.69 -19.79
C ILE A 184 0.35 -2.19 -19.02
N LYS A 185 0.18 -3.17 -18.14
CA LYS A 185 1.27 -3.79 -17.39
C LYS A 185 1.22 -5.30 -17.53
N LEU A 186 2.37 -5.93 -17.80
CA LEU A 186 2.55 -7.37 -17.83
C LEU A 186 3.56 -7.78 -16.76
N THR A 187 3.27 -8.86 -16.02
CA THR A 187 4.10 -9.28 -14.88
C THR A 187 4.30 -10.79 -14.84
N PRO A 188 5.19 -11.36 -15.69
CA PRO A 188 5.62 -12.74 -15.56
C PRO A 188 6.49 -12.93 -14.31
N PHE A 189 6.31 -14.07 -13.64
CA PHE A 189 7.09 -14.50 -12.48
C PHE A 189 7.35 -16.00 -12.56
N TYR A 190 8.56 -16.41 -12.25
CA TYR A 190 8.95 -17.81 -12.10
C TYR A 190 9.82 -18.00 -10.87
N GLN A 191 9.57 -19.09 -10.11
CA GLN A 191 10.40 -19.52 -8.99
C GLN A 191 10.63 -21.03 -9.09
N TYR A 192 11.89 -21.45 -8.92
CA TYR A 192 12.28 -22.84 -8.78
C TYR A 192 12.87 -23.11 -7.40
N ARG A 193 12.35 -24.10 -6.69
CA ARG A 193 12.75 -24.48 -5.34
C ARG A 193 13.46 -25.82 -5.32
N ILE A 194 14.62 -25.86 -4.67
CA ILE A 194 15.47 -27.05 -4.50
C ILE A 194 15.44 -27.41 -3.02
N TYR A 195 15.01 -28.62 -2.70
CA TYR A 195 14.95 -29.14 -1.33
C TYR A 195 16.10 -30.16 -1.15
N PRO A 196 17.16 -29.82 -0.38
CA PRO A 196 18.26 -30.74 -0.12
C PRO A 196 17.78 -31.91 0.75
N LYS A 197 18.14 -33.14 0.36
CA LYS A 197 17.61 -34.35 1.03
C LYS A 197 18.15 -34.54 2.46
N ASN A 198 19.41 -34.18 2.71
CA ASN A 198 20.12 -34.49 3.96
C ASN A 198 20.61 -33.24 4.70
N SER A 199 20.03 -32.08 4.44
CA SER A 199 20.45 -30.86 5.14
C SER A 199 19.85 -30.80 6.53
N THR A 200 20.67 -30.51 7.51
CA THR A 200 20.28 -30.26 8.92
C THR A 200 20.06 -28.76 9.19
N THR A 201 20.33 -27.90 8.22
CA THR A 201 20.27 -26.44 8.41
C THR A 201 19.39 -25.74 7.37
N VAL A 202 19.41 -26.20 6.10
CA VAL A 202 18.69 -25.56 4.99
C VAL A 202 17.39 -26.29 4.68
N LEU A 203 16.28 -25.58 4.63
CA LEU A 203 14.98 -26.07 4.21
C LEU A 203 14.89 -26.12 2.67
N ASN A 204 15.21 -25.04 1.99
CA ASN A 204 15.29 -24.98 0.54
C ASN A 204 16.16 -23.80 0.04
N TYR A 205 16.58 -23.94 -1.20
CA TYR A 205 17.08 -22.85 -2.03
C TYR A 205 15.98 -22.48 -3.03
N ALA A 206 15.86 -21.20 -3.40
CA ALA A 206 14.97 -20.77 -4.45
C ALA A 206 15.67 -19.82 -5.41
N LEU A 207 15.52 -20.09 -6.71
CA LEU A 207 15.88 -19.17 -7.79
C LEU A 207 14.59 -18.54 -8.28
N GLN A 208 14.56 -17.20 -8.38
CA GLN A 208 13.38 -16.46 -8.75
C GLN A 208 13.71 -15.45 -9.85
N HIS A 209 12.75 -15.26 -10.74
CA HIS A 209 12.80 -14.19 -11.73
C HIS A 209 11.42 -13.55 -11.85
N TYR A 210 11.37 -12.23 -11.69
CA TYR A 210 10.21 -11.38 -11.87
C TYR A 210 10.53 -10.36 -12.96
N SER A 211 9.58 -10.15 -13.86
CA SER A 211 9.63 -9.03 -14.79
C SER A 211 8.36 -8.22 -14.71
N ALA A 212 8.46 -6.92 -14.96
CA ALA A 212 7.34 -6.05 -15.20
C ALA A 212 7.62 -5.20 -16.45
N TYR A 213 6.67 -5.16 -17.35
CA TYR A 213 6.70 -4.33 -18.55
C TYR A 213 5.50 -3.38 -18.49
N VAL A 214 5.76 -2.08 -18.63
CA VAL A 214 4.72 -1.05 -18.56
C VAL A 214 4.69 -0.27 -19.86
N PHE A 215 3.50 -0.15 -20.43
CA PHE A 215 3.25 0.56 -21.68
C PHE A 215 2.18 1.63 -21.47
N ARG A 216 2.33 2.75 -22.16
CA ARG A 216 1.37 3.86 -22.24
C ARG A 216 0.96 4.08 -23.70
N PRO A 217 -0.04 3.34 -24.23
CA PRO A 217 -0.36 3.33 -25.65
C PRO A 217 -0.72 4.71 -26.24
N ASN A 218 -1.18 5.63 -25.41
CA ASN A 218 -1.63 6.98 -25.83
C ASN A 218 -0.57 8.07 -25.64
N LYS A 219 0.67 7.71 -25.25
CA LYS A 219 1.80 8.64 -25.15
C LYS A 219 2.72 8.49 -26.36
N LYS A 220 3.45 9.57 -26.73
CA LYS A 220 4.42 9.56 -27.82
C LYS A 220 5.47 8.46 -27.63
N GLU A 221 6.04 8.37 -26.42
CA GLU A 221 6.81 7.22 -26.00
C GLU A 221 5.87 6.24 -25.29
N SER A 222 5.56 5.15 -25.98
CA SER A 222 4.60 4.16 -25.48
C SER A 222 5.19 3.21 -24.46
N PHE A 223 6.51 2.97 -24.47
CA PHE A 223 7.18 2.12 -23.50
C PHE A 223 7.60 2.94 -22.27
N GLU A 224 6.93 2.75 -21.14
CA GLU A 224 7.26 3.46 -19.89
C GLU A 224 8.41 2.81 -19.15
N GLY A 225 8.43 1.47 -19.05
CA GLY A 225 9.49 0.87 -18.25
C GLY A 225 9.50 -0.65 -18.25
N ARG A 226 10.66 -1.15 -17.85
CA ARG A 226 10.93 -2.57 -17.63
C ARG A 226 11.71 -2.74 -16.34
N TRP A 227 11.22 -3.64 -15.49
CA TRP A 227 11.92 -4.05 -14.27
C TRP A 227 12.12 -5.56 -14.30
N ASN A 228 13.38 -6.01 -14.27
CA ASN A 228 13.75 -7.41 -14.16
C ASN A 228 14.42 -7.60 -12.80
N ILE A 229 13.90 -8.50 -12.00
CA ILE A 229 14.40 -8.82 -10.66
C ILE A 229 14.72 -10.30 -10.65
N SER A 230 16.01 -10.63 -10.48
CA SER A 230 16.47 -12.01 -10.31
C SER A 230 16.95 -12.17 -8.87
N SER A 231 16.54 -13.23 -8.18
CA SER A 231 17.02 -13.47 -6.82
C SER A 231 17.36 -14.94 -6.56
N PHE A 232 18.29 -15.10 -5.62
CA PHE A 232 18.63 -16.36 -4.98
C PHE A 232 18.31 -16.26 -3.50
N GLU A 233 17.46 -17.16 -3.00
CA GLU A 233 16.99 -17.20 -1.63
C GLU A 233 17.39 -18.51 -0.96
N ILE A 234 17.81 -18.46 0.29
CA ILE A 234 18.05 -19.60 1.18
C ILE A 234 17.08 -19.50 2.34
N LYS A 235 16.20 -20.48 2.49
CA LYS A 235 15.39 -20.66 3.70
C LYS A 235 16.00 -21.70 4.59
N TYR A 236 16.23 -21.35 5.85
CA TYR A 236 16.79 -22.24 6.85
C TYR A 236 15.69 -22.94 7.65
N LEU A 237 16.01 -24.12 8.22
CA LEU A 237 15.08 -24.89 9.06
C LEU A 237 14.67 -24.13 10.33
N ASN A 238 15.51 -23.25 10.84
CA ASN A 238 15.20 -22.38 11.97
C ASN A 238 14.27 -21.21 11.60
N GLN A 239 13.84 -21.10 10.31
CA GLN A 239 12.98 -20.07 9.74
C GLN A 239 13.72 -18.72 9.49
N SER A 240 15.05 -18.65 9.57
CA SER A 240 15.77 -17.52 9.04
C SER A 240 15.84 -17.60 7.52
N GLU A 241 16.03 -16.45 6.88
CA GLU A 241 16.08 -16.32 5.43
C GLU A 241 17.25 -15.42 5.02
N PHE A 242 17.94 -15.82 3.95
CA PHE A 242 18.97 -15.02 3.29
C PHE A 242 18.60 -14.88 1.82
N GLU A 243 18.71 -13.67 1.27
CA GLU A 243 18.36 -13.40 -0.12
C GLU A 243 19.36 -12.42 -0.76
N ILE A 244 19.73 -12.70 -1.99
CA ILE A 244 20.47 -11.76 -2.85
C ILE A 244 19.61 -11.50 -4.08
N LYS A 245 19.47 -10.22 -4.46
CA LYS A 245 18.75 -9.77 -5.65
C LYS A 245 19.62 -8.92 -6.56
N GLN A 246 19.38 -9.05 -7.84
CA GLN A 246 19.78 -8.11 -8.87
C GLN A 246 18.53 -7.49 -9.46
N ASN A 247 18.48 -6.16 -9.51
CA ASN A 247 17.41 -5.38 -10.09
C ASN A 247 17.94 -4.64 -11.32
N ILE A 248 17.43 -4.96 -12.50
CA ILE A 248 17.74 -4.26 -13.75
C ILE A 248 16.50 -3.47 -14.13
N LYS A 249 16.62 -2.15 -14.18
CA LYS A 249 15.50 -1.24 -14.40
C LYS A 249 15.77 -0.36 -15.62
N ARG A 250 14.71 -0.04 -16.34
CA ARG A 250 14.69 0.98 -17.38
C ARG A 250 13.38 1.71 -17.29
N ASP A 251 13.44 3.00 -16.93
CA ASP A 251 12.29 3.86 -16.71
C ASP A 251 12.33 5.07 -17.66
N TYR A 252 11.18 5.42 -18.24
CA TYR A 252 10.98 6.64 -18.99
C TYR A 252 10.32 7.68 -18.11
N LEU A 253 10.94 8.84 -17.95
CA LEU A 253 10.36 9.96 -17.21
C LEU A 253 9.50 10.83 -18.14
N TYR A 254 8.20 10.88 -17.90
CA TYR A 254 7.27 11.77 -18.63
C TYR A 254 7.27 13.20 -18.08
N TYR A 255 7.76 13.37 -16.85
CA TYR A 255 7.82 14.65 -16.12
C TYR A 255 9.19 14.78 -15.46
N ASP A 256 9.60 16.02 -15.24
CA ASP A 256 10.80 16.30 -14.46
C ASP A 256 10.69 15.69 -13.07
N PHE A 257 11.74 15.06 -12.59
CA PHE A 257 11.73 14.30 -11.36
C PHE A 257 13.00 14.49 -10.53
N ASP A 258 12.86 14.94 -9.30
CA ASP A 258 13.94 14.94 -8.32
C ASP A 258 13.85 13.70 -7.41
N PRO A 259 14.76 12.71 -7.54
CA PRO A 259 14.76 11.52 -6.69
C PRO A 259 15.22 11.82 -5.25
N THR A 260 15.88 12.94 -4.99
CA THR A 260 16.35 13.35 -3.66
C THR A 260 15.28 14.09 -2.86
N ARG A 261 14.26 14.65 -3.55
CA ARG A 261 13.22 15.51 -2.97
C ARG A 261 13.82 16.68 -2.19
N THR A 262 14.81 17.33 -2.77
CA THR A 262 15.46 18.52 -2.21
C THR A 262 14.75 19.76 -2.72
N GLU A 263 14.28 20.60 -1.82
CA GLU A 263 13.59 21.85 -2.17
C GLU A 263 14.49 22.75 -3.03
N GLY A 264 13.96 23.24 -4.16
CA GLY A 264 14.68 24.10 -5.10
C GLY A 264 15.77 23.42 -5.92
N ALA A 265 15.92 22.09 -5.84
CA ALA A 265 16.91 21.35 -6.61
C ALA A 265 16.56 21.25 -8.09
N ILE A 266 17.58 21.14 -8.94
CA ILE A 266 17.41 20.86 -10.37
C ILE A 266 16.94 19.41 -10.53
N PRO A 267 15.75 19.17 -11.12
CA PRO A 267 15.25 17.81 -11.31
C PRO A 267 15.91 17.11 -12.51
N LEU A 268 15.88 15.79 -12.53
CA LEU A 268 16.19 15.00 -13.71
C LEU A 268 15.20 15.33 -14.84
N PRO A 269 15.66 15.57 -16.08
CA PRO A 269 14.81 16.01 -17.17
C PRO A 269 13.83 14.93 -17.61
N ALA A 270 12.61 15.37 -17.94
CA ALA A 270 11.59 14.58 -18.61
C ALA A 270 12.03 14.13 -20.01
N ASN A 271 11.24 13.22 -20.59
CA ASN A 271 11.39 12.67 -21.94
C ASN A 271 12.71 11.93 -22.18
N ASN A 272 13.26 11.33 -21.12
CA ASN A 272 14.48 10.53 -21.17
C ASN A 272 14.27 9.15 -20.55
N PHE A 273 15.02 8.16 -21.07
CA PHE A 273 15.18 6.86 -20.44
C PHE A 273 16.34 6.85 -19.46
N TYR A 274 16.09 6.24 -18.31
CA TYR A 274 17.12 5.94 -17.31
C TYR A 274 17.21 4.43 -17.14
N SER A 275 18.41 3.88 -17.38
CA SER A 275 18.68 2.45 -17.22
C SER A 275 19.71 2.27 -16.13
N TYR A 276 19.39 1.46 -15.13
CA TYR A 276 20.24 1.29 -13.97
C TYR A 276 20.11 -0.10 -13.36
N THR A 277 21.16 -0.55 -12.69
CA THR A 277 21.25 -1.85 -12.05
C THR A 277 21.65 -1.69 -10.60
N ASP A 278 20.83 -2.21 -9.70
CA ASP A 278 21.10 -2.25 -8.28
C ASP A 278 21.05 -3.68 -7.73
N TYR A 279 21.70 -3.88 -6.59
CA TYR A 279 21.76 -5.15 -5.88
C TYR A 279 21.17 -4.99 -4.49
N GLU A 280 20.52 -6.04 -4.02
CA GLU A 280 19.98 -6.12 -2.66
C GLU A 280 20.50 -7.38 -1.98
N ILE A 281 20.99 -7.24 -0.75
CA ILE A 281 21.29 -8.35 0.16
C ILE A 281 20.36 -8.21 1.35
N ALA A 282 19.62 -9.27 1.66
CA ALA A 282 18.68 -9.29 2.77
C ALA A 282 18.91 -10.51 3.67
N TYR A 283 18.79 -10.29 4.97
CA TYR A 283 18.80 -11.35 5.98
C TYR A 283 17.73 -11.09 7.03
N SER A 284 17.01 -12.14 7.40
CA SER A 284 16.02 -12.09 8.47
C SER A 284 16.08 -13.31 9.39
N THR A 285 15.86 -13.06 10.67
CA THR A 285 15.66 -14.10 11.68
C THR A 285 14.19 -14.22 12.06
N PRO A 286 13.73 -15.35 12.62
CA PRO A 286 12.34 -15.52 13.05
C PRO A 286 11.94 -14.53 14.13
N ASP A 287 10.74 -13.93 13.99
CA ASP A 287 10.17 -12.99 14.96
C ASP A 287 9.85 -13.62 16.33
N LYS A 288 9.83 -14.96 16.42
CA LYS A 288 9.61 -15.67 17.68
C LYS A 288 10.79 -15.63 18.64
N ASN A 289 11.98 -15.30 18.15
CA ASN A 289 13.20 -15.24 18.97
C ASN A 289 13.13 -14.04 19.92
N LEU A 290 13.86 -14.16 21.06
CA LEU A 290 14.06 -13.06 22.00
C LEU A 290 14.64 -11.83 21.30
N PHE A 291 15.65 -12.05 20.44
CA PHE A 291 16.20 -11.10 19.49
C PHE A 291 15.85 -11.54 18.07
N SER A 292 15.28 -10.63 17.28
CA SER A 292 15.14 -10.82 15.85
C SER A 292 15.64 -9.61 15.07
N VAL A 293 16.17 -9.89 13.89
CA VAL A 293 16.79 -8.91 13.00
C VAL A 293 16.19 -9.09 11.60
N ARG A 294 15.82 -7.99 10.95
CA ARG A 294 15.62 -7.87 9.51
C ARG A 294 16.58 -6.81 9.00
N SER A 295 17.51 -7.23 8.17
CA SER A 295 18.51 -6.34 7.58
C SER A 295 18.43 -6.43 6.07
N LYS A 296 18.48 -5.28 5.41
CA LYS A 296 18.47 -5.15 3.97
C LYS A 296 19.44 -4.05 3.57
N VAL A 297 20.38 -4.38 2.71
CA VAL A 297 21.34 -3.46 2.12
C VAL A 297 21.10 -3.43 0.61
N ASN A 298 20.91 -2.24 0.04
CA ASN A 298 20.82 -2.03 -1.40
C ASN A 298 21.97 -1.12 -1.84
N PHE A 299 22.57 -1.42 -2.98
CA PHE A 299 23.65 -0.64 -3.56
C PHE A 299 23.70 -0.80 -5.07
N GLY A 300 24.20 0.22 -5.76
CA GLY A 300 24.36 0.20 -7.20
C GLY A 300 23.90 1.48 -7.88
N ASP A 301 23.57 1.38 -9.16
CA ASP A 301 23.15 2.52 -9.95
C ASP A 301 21.76 3.01 -9.54
N PHE A 302 21.52 4.30 -9.66
CA PHE A 302 20.23 4.93 -9.38
C PHE A 302 20.02 6.13 -10.31
N PHE A 303 19.13 5.98 -11.29
CA PHE A 303 18.96 6.91 -12.41
C PHE A 303 20.28 7.15 -13.15
N ASN A 304 20.86 8.36 -13.04
CA ASN A 304 22.15 8.75 -13.63
C ASN A 304 23.31 8.79 -12.61
N GLY A 305 23.08 8.35 -11.40
CA GLY A 305 24.07 8.32 -10.32
C GLY A 305 24.06 6.99 -9.58
N THR A 306 24.31 7.00 -8.28
CA THR A 306 24.36 5.82 -7.42
C THR A 306 23.50 5.99 -6.18
N LYS A 307 23.11 4.86 -5.58
CA LYS A 307 22.41 4.83 -4.31
C LYS A 307 22.95 3.71 -3.42
N PHE A 308 23.18 4.03 -2.16
CA PHE A 308 23.42 3.08 -1.09
C PHE A 308 22.31 3.20 -0.06
N SER A 309 21.72 2.06 0.36
CA SER A 309 20.64 2.06 1.36
C SER A 309 20.83 0.97 2.37
N ILE A 310 20.57 1.29 3.64
CA ILE A 310 20.50 0.33 4.74
C ILE A 310 19.10 0.43 5.37
N ASN A 311 18.39 -0.71 5.45
CA ASN A 311 17.10 -0.81 6.11
C ASN A 311 17.19 -1.91 7.16
N ASN A 312 17.26 -1.52 8.43
CA ASN A 312 17.37 -2.43 9.55
C ASN A 312 16.15 -2.34 10.47
N GLU A 313 15.67 -3.48 10.92
CA GLU A 313 14.70 -3.59 11.99
C GLU A 313 15.23 -4.57 13.03
N LEU A 314 15.51 -4.06 14.23
CA LEU A 314 15.95 -4.82 15.38
C LEU A 314 14.78 -4.97 16.34
N ASN A 315 14.42 -6.18 16.72
CA ASN A 315 13.36 -6.44 17.69
C ASN A 315 13.91 -7.17 18.91
N PHE A 316 13.46 -6.73 20.08
CA PHE A 316 13.71 -7.41 21.35
C PHE A 316 12.37 -7.68 22.04
N ARG A 317 12.10 -8.94 22.39
CA ARG A 317 10.77 -9.39 22.81
C ARG A 317 10.82 -10.28 24.05
N VAL A 318 10.35 -9.77 25.16
CA VAL A 318 10.14 -10.51 26.41
C VAL A 318 8.63 -10.72 26.62
N GLN A 319 8.11 -11.78 26.08
CA GLN A 319 6.68 -12.07 26.18
C GLN A 319 6.26 -12.53 27.58
N PRO A 320 5.04 -12.13 28.02
CA PRO A 320 4.06 -11.26 27.33
C PRO A 320 4.25 -9.78 27.66
N TYR A 321 5.26 -9.38 28.40
CA TYR A 321 5.34 -8.10 29.10
C TYR A 321 5.90 -6.94 28.28
N PHE A 322 6.89 -7.23 27.44
CA PHE A 322 7.64 -6.16 26.75
C PHE A 322 8.02 -6.58 25.33
N ASN A 323 7.84 -5.67 24.40
CA ASN A 323 8.35 -5.75 23.04
C ASN A 323 8.86 -4.38 22.60
N THR A 324 10.07 -4.32 22.08
CA THR A 324 10.62 -3.12 21.48
C THR A 324 11.16 -3.39 20.10
N SER A 325 11.02 -2.42 19.20
CA SER A 325 11.65 -2.45 17.88
C SER A 325 12.33 -1.13 17.58
N LEU A 326 13.47 -1.22 16.91
CA LEU A 326 14.19 -0.07 16.38
C LEU A 326 14.32 -0.24 14.87
N LYS A 327 13.68 0.65 14.09
CA LYS A 327 13.87 0.75 12.65
C LYS A 327 14.87 1.87 12.35
N ILE A 328 15.87 1.56 11.53
CA ILE A 328 16.85 2.50 11.03
C ILE A 328 16.91 2.35 9.52
N ASN A 329 16.46 3.37 8.80
CA ASN A 329 16.62 3.45 7.36
C ASN A 329 17.58 4.60 7.04
N TYR A 330 18.56 4.31 6.23
CA TYR A 330 19.52 5.26 5.70
C TYR A 330 19.60 5.10 4.19
N ASP A 331 19.47 6.20 3.47
CA ASP A 331 19.66 6.28 2.03
C ASP A 331 20.74 7.35 1.75
N SER A 332 21.83 6.99 1.06
CA SER A 332 22.78 7.92 0.46
C SER A 332 22.54 7.90 -1.05
N ILE A 333 22.16 9.05 -1.61
CA ILE A 333 21.91 9.25 -3.03
C ILE A 333 22.99 10.22 -3.55
N GLU A 334 23.76 9.76 -4.51
CA GLU A 334 24.81 10.54 -5.15
C GLU A 334 24.49 10.68 -6.64
N LEU A 335 24.17 11.89 -7.07
CA LEU A 335 23.93 12.22 -8.48
C LEU A 335 25.05 13.11 -9.01
N PRO A 336 25.40 13.04 -10.30
CA PRO A 336 26.39 13.94 -10.90
C PRO A 336 25.86 15.37 -10.95
N GLU A 337 26.74 16.35 -10.89
CA GLU A 337 26.36 17.75 -11.09
C GLU A 337 25.61 17.95 -12.43
N PRO A 338 24.58 18.80 -12.49
CA PRO A 338 24.14 19.77 -11.48
C PRO A 338 23.07 19.25 -10.51
N TYR A 339 22.84 17.94 -10.45
CA TYR A 339 21.79 17.36 -9.63
C TYR A 339 22.25 17.20 -8.18
N PRO A 340 21.31 17.28 -7.19
CA PRO A 340 21.68 17.21 -5.78
C PRO A 340 22.05 15.80 -5.33
N SER A 341 23.00 15.71 -4.43
CA SER A 341 23.25 14.52 -3.61
C SER A 341 22.61 14.68 -2.23
N ARG A 342 22.16 13.60 -1.60
CA ARG A 342 21.48 13.68 -0.31
C ARG A 342 21.57 12.42 0.53
N ASP A 343 21.81 12.61 1.82
CA ASP A 343 21.67 11.59 2.84
C ASP A 343 20.31 11.72 3.55
N ILE A 344 19.57 10.61 3.62
CA ILE A 344 18.24 10.57 4.21
C ILE A 344 18.23 9.56 5.35
N TRP A 345 17.80 10.01 6.53
CA TRP A 345 17.64 9.18 7.72
C TRP A 345 16.18 9.09 8.14
N LEU A 346 15.74 7.89 8.50
CA LEU A 346 14.50 7.63 9.20
C LEU A 346 14.79 6.68 10.36
N ILE A 347 14.64 7.16 11.59
CA ILE A 347 14.85 6.39 12.81
C ILE A 347 13.54 6.30 13.57
N SER A 348 13.11 5.07 13.89
CA SER A 348 11.79 4.83 14.46
C SER A 348 11.83 3.77 15.57
N PRO A 349 12.14 4.16 16.82
CA PRO A 349 11.96 3.29 17.98
C PRO A 349 10.47 3.14 18.33
N LYS A 350 10.08 1.94 18.72
CA LYS A 350 8.76 1.59 19.22
C LYS A 350 8.88 0.77 20.48
N PHE A 351 8.13 1.12 21.51
CA PHE A 351 8.09 0.43 22.79
C PHE A 351 6.66 -0.03 23.06
N GLN A 352 6.50 -1.28 23.46
CA GLN A 352 5.20 -1.87 23.79
C GLN A 352 5.30 -2.57 25.16
N PHE A 353 4.49 -2.14 26.10
CA PHE A 353 4.37 -2.72 27.43
C PHE A 353 3.00 -3.32 27.59
N THR A 354 2.95 -4.57 28.09
CA THR A 354 1.73 -5.26 28.50
C THR A 354 1.78 -5.43 30.01
N PHE A 355 1.12 -4.54 30.74
CA PHE A 355 1.11 -4.58 32.21
C PHE A 355 0.31 -5.76 32.73
N ASN A 356 -0.80 -6.06 32.06
CA ASN A 356 -1.66 -7.21 32.35
C ASN A 356 -2.57 -7.50 31.13
N LYS A 357 -3.47 -8.48 31.24
CA LYS A 357 -4.41 -8.88 30.17
C LYS A 357 -5.35 -7.74 29.69
N LYS A 358 -5.43 -6.64 30.43
CA LYS A 358 -6.36 -5.53 30.17
C LYS A 358 -5.67 -4.21 29.85
N THR A 359 -4.37 -4.05 30.18
CA THR A 359 -3.69 -2.74 30.12
C THR A 359 -2.43 -2.83 29.27
N PHE A 360 -2.39 -2.01 28.22
CA PHE A 360 -1.33 -1.96 27.23
C PHE A 360 -0.85 -0.52 27.03
N TRP A 361 0.45 -0.34 26.90
CA TRP A 361 1.03 0.95 26.58
C TRP A 361 1.96 0.81 25.38
N THR A 362 1.77 1.63 24.35
CA THR A 362 2.58 1.65 23.15
C THR A 362 3.07 3.07 22.89
N THR A 363 4.37 3.26 22.77
CA THR A 363 4.97 4.52 22.34
C THR A 363 5.76 4.29 21.05
N TYR A 364 5.52 5.13 20.08
CA TYR A 364 6.19 5.18 18.79
C TYR A 364 6.82 6.56 18.61
N VAL A 365 8.10 6.60 18.33
CA VAL A 365 8.82 7.83 18.01
C VAL A 365 9.35 7.69 16.58
N GLN A 366 9.32 8.75 15.80
CA GLN A 366 9.85 8.77 14.45
C GLN A 366 10.59 10.08 14.19
N TYR A 367 11.83 9.96 13.77
CA TYR A 367 12.64 11.07 13.29
C TYR A 367 13.00 10.88 11.83
N THR A 368 12.90 11.94 11.03
CA THR A 368 13.43 11.99 9.67
C THR A 368 14.01 13.36 9.36
N ASN A 369 15.19 13.37 8.75
CA ASN A 369 15.81 14.61 8.28
C ASN A 369 15.24 15.06 6.93
N GLN A 370 14.52 14.21 6.20
CA GLN A 370 13.92 14.57 4.90
C GLN A 370 12.83 15.65 5.05
N SER A 371 11.90 15.46 5.97
CA SER A 371 10.89 16.46 6.34
C SER A 371 11.25 17.27 7.58
N LYS A 372 12.46 17.08 8.13
CA LYS A 372 12.95 17.74 9.35
C LYS A 372 11.91 17.65 10.47
N ASN A 373 11.43 16.45 10.72
CA ASN A 373 10.32 16.19 11.64
C ASN A 373 10.67 15.13 12.68
N LEU A 374 10.25 15.37 13.93
CA LEU A 374 10.25 14.41 15.03
C LEU A 374 8.81 14.24 15.52
N GLY A 375 8.25 13.05 15.32
CA GLY A 375 6.90 12.68 15.76
C GLY A 375 6.92 11.73 16.93
N ILE A 376 6.04 11.93 17.90
CA ILE A 376 5.82 11.06 19.06
C ILE A 376 4.33 10.70 19.11
N ASN A 377 4.04 9.39 19.17
CA ASN A 377 2.69 8.88 19.43
C ASN A 377 2.75 7.93 20.59
N SER A 378 2.03 8.23 21.67
CA SER A 378 1.96 7.39 22.86
C SER A 378 0.51 7.06 23.18
N ARG A 379 0.21 5.76 23.27
CA ARG A 379 -1.16 5.26 23.45
C ARG A 379 -1.23 4.32 24.65
N LEU A 380 -2.04 4.68 25.63
CA LEU A 380 -2.48 3.80 26.69
C LEU A 380 -3.86 3.23 26.33
N GLN A 381 -3.99 1.90 26.40
CA GLN A 381 -5.24 1.18 26.17
C GLN A 381 -5.62 0.39 27.42
N TRP A 382 -6.84 0.59 27.86
CA TRP A 382 -7.44 -0.18 28.97
C TRP A 382 -8.69 -0.90 28.49
N ARG A 383 -8.63 -2.24 28.46
CA ARG A 383 -9.74 -3.14 28.14
C ARG A 383 -10.52 -3.44 29.41
N PHE A 384 -11.53 -2.66 29.71
CA PHE A 384 -12.31 -2.78 30.95
C PHE A 384 -13.37 -3.89 30.89
N ALA A 385 -13.86 -4.22 29.65
CA ALA A 385 -14.77 -5.35 29.38
C ALA A 385 -14.39 -6.04 28.04
N PRO A 386 -14.90 -7.23 27.72
CA PRO A 386 -14.69 -7.86 26.42
C PRO A 386 -15.11 -6.91 25.29
N LEU A 387 -14.22 -6.72 24.29
CA LEU A 387 -14.42 -5.84 23.14
C LEU A 387 -14.69 -4.36 23.47
N SER A 388 -14.48 -3.97 24.74
CA SER A 388 -14.71 -2.61 25.23
C SER A 388 -13.41 -2.01 25.74
N ASP A 389 -12.95 -0.96 25.09
CA ASP A 389 -11.63 -0.38 25.33
C ASP A 389 -11.73 1.14 25.56
N LEU A 390 -10.94 1.63 26.51
CA LEU A 390 -10.63 3.05 26.69
C LEU A 390 -9.22 3.30 26.15
N TYR A 391 -9.08 4.30 25.28
CA TYR A 391 -7.80 4.74 24.75
C TYR A 391 -7.51 6.17 25.18
N LEU A 392 -6.31 6.40 25.71
CA LEU A 392 -5.72 7.71 25.87
C LEU A 392 -4.54 7.81 24.90
N VAL A 393 -4.60 8.75 23.96
CA VAL A 393 -3.59 8.91 22.91
C VAL A 393 -2.99 10.31 23.01
N TYR A 394 -1.69 10.35 23.19
CA TYR A 394 -0.88 11.55 23.13
C TYR A 394 -0.11 11.59 21.81
N ASN A 395 -0.27 12.68 21.06
CA ASN A 395 0.52 12.96 19.86
C ASN A 395 1.29 14.27 20.04
N ASP A 396 2.53 14.29 19.62
CA ASP A 396 3.37 15.47 19.63
C ASP A 396 4.28 15.45 18.39
N ASN A 397 4.36 16.56 17.67
CA ASN A 397 5.20 16.74 16.51
C ASN A 397 6.05 17.98 16.65
N TYR A 398 7.30 17.88 16.19
CA TYR A 398 8.26 18.96 16.23
C TYR A 398 8.93 19.13 14.88
N PHE A 399 9.17 20.37 14.48
CA PHE A 399 10.17 20.69 13.47
C PHE A 399 11.57 20.58 14.05
N THR A 400 12.53 20.09 13.26
CA THR A 400 13.94 19.94 13.67
C THR A 400 14.86 20.79 12.79
N THR A 401 14.39 21.96 12.36
CA THR A 401 15.13 22.91 11.53
C THR A 401 15.89 23.90 12.43
N GLY A 402 17.15 23.57 12.79
CA GLY A 402 18.00 24.40 13.67
C GLY A 402 17.69 24.21 15.16
N SER A 403 16.48 24.50 15.61
CA SER A 403 15.95 24.21 16.96
C SER A 403 14.81 23.21 16.90
N ILE A 404 14.49 22.57 18.02
CA ILE A 404 13.31 21.71 18.14
C ILE A 404 12.11 22.60 18.46
N GLU A 405 11.24 22.82 17.47
CA GLU A 405 10.06 23.68 17.60
C GLU A 405 8.77 22.86 17.54
N PRO A 406 7.86 23.05 18.49
CA PRO A 406 6.59 22.33 18.50
C PRO A 406 5.73 22.72 17.28
N GLN A 407 5.24 21.72 16.54
CA GLN A 407 4.35 21.91 15.41
C GLN A 407 2.89 21.64 15.79
N PHE A 408 2.67 20.53 16.47
CA PHE A 408 1.33 20.07 16.79
C PHE A 408 1.37 19.18 18.04
N ARG A 409 0.42 19.40 18.95
CA ARG A 409 0.23 18.57 20.13
C ARG A 409 -1.24 18.27 20.34
N SER A 410 -1.58 17.01 20.65
CA SER A 410 -2.94 16.62 21.00
C SER A 410 -3.00 15.52 22.05
N ILE A 411 -4.05 15.55 22.84
CA ILE A 411 -4.46 14.48 23.75
C ILE A 411 -5.87 14.07 23.33
N ASN A 412 -6.05 12.80 22.98
CA ASN A 412 -7.32 12.27 22.52
C ASN A 412 -7.77 11.14 23.44
N LEU A 413 -9.02 11.21 23.90
CA LEU A 413 -9.68 10.16 24.65
C LEU A 413 -10.72 9.49 23.76
N LYS A 414 -10.63 8.15 23.61
CA LYS A 414 -11.61 7.37 22.85
C LYS A 414 -12.14 6.25 23.73
N LEU A 415 -13.47 6.18 23.86
CA LEU A 415 -14.18 5.08 24.49
C LEU A 415 -14.87 4.24 23.42
N THR A 416 -14.62 2.94 23.44
CA THR A 416 -15.37 1.96 22.65
C THR A 416 -16.08 1.03 23.63
N TYR A 417 -17.39 0.92 23.53
CA TYR A 417 -18.21 0.02 24.34
C TYR A 417 -18.96 -0.94 23.44
N TRP A 418 -18.81 -2.22 23.68
CA TRP A 418 -19.52 -3.27 22.94
C TRP A 418 -20.78 -3.70 23.69
N ILE A 419 -21.92 -3.58 23.04
CA ILE A 419 -23.21 -4.06 23.56
C ILE A 419 -23.56 -5.31 22.80
N ASN A 420 -23.77 -6.41 23.53
CA ASN A 420 -24.31 -7.63 22.97
C ASN A 420 -25.83 -7.62 23.26
N ILE A 421 -26.62 -7.59 22.20
CA ILE A 421 -28.09 -7.59 22.26
C ILE A 421 -28.58 -9.00 22.00
#